data_524f432c8c65e6843ac76df520b0b50e
#
_entry.id   524f432c8c65e6843ac76df520b0b50e
#
_cell.length_a   1.000
_cell.length_b   1.000
_cell.length_c   1.000
_cell.angle_alpha   90.00
_cell.angle_beta   90.00
_cell.angle_gamma   90.00
#
_symmetry.space_group_name_H-M   'P 1'
#
loop_
_entity.id
_entity.type
_entity.pdbx_description
1 polymer ?
#
loop_
_entity_poly.entity_id
_entity_poly.type
_entity_poly.pdbx_seq_one_letter_code
_entity_poly.pdbx_strand_id
1 'polypeptide(L)'
;AAARKGKSVILVEKGSTERSGSAGSGFDHWESACTNPCSKVTPEEIAHAYIDEQSKYSNGIGHYIECREGYDRLLDMESFGGKIRDTENEFEGAPFRDEKTKLMFAYDYKNKFTLRVWGSTFKPSLYKELKKLGVKIYDRVEATGLLTAVVDGKKCGIGAMGMHTRTGKFYVFKSKTTILTMSRPAR
;
A
#
# COMPACT_ATOMS: atom_id res chain seq x y z
N ALA A 1 -0.78 -0.31 -9.91
CA ALA A 1 -0.58 -1.53 -10.72
C ALA A 1 -1.43 -1.50 -12.01
N ALA A 2 -2.79 -1.50 -11.95
CA ALA A 2 -3.66 -1.62 -13.14
C ALA A 2 -3.44 -0.50 -14.17
N ALA A 3 -3.39 0.77 -13.72
CA ALA A 3 -3.14 1.91 -14.59
C ALA A 3 -1.76 1.83 -15.29
N ARG A 4 -0.72 1.39 -14.59
CA ARG A 4 0.63 1.16 -15.18
C ARG A 4 0.63 0.07 -16.25
N LYS A 5 -0.38 -0.81 -16.24
CA LYS A 5 -0.61 -1.83 -17.29
C LYS A 5 -1.61 -1.34 -18.38
N GLY A 6 -1.80 -0.04 -18.50
CA GLY A 6 -2.66 0.57 -19.53
C GLY A 6 -4.16 0.37 -19.34
N LYS A 7 -4.60 -0.03 -18.15
CA LYS A 7 -6.03 -0.18 -17.87
C LYS A 7 -6.66 1.15 -17.46
N SER A 8 -7.88 1.41 -17.91
CA SER A 8 -8.70 2.52 -17.42
C SER A 8 -9.11 2.25 -15.98
N VAL A 9 -8.79 3.18 -15.07
CA VAL A 9 -9.01 3.01 -13.64
C VAL A 9 -9.81 4.18 -13.09
N ILE A 10 -10.79 3.85 -12.26
CA ILE A 10 -11.50 4.78 -11.38
C ILE A 10 -11.13 4.43 -9.94
N LEU A 11 -10.74 5.43 -9.16
CA LEU A 11 -10.52 5.33 -7.74
C LEU A 11 -11.60 6.12 -7.01
N VAL A 12 -12.26 5.47 -6.05
CA VAL A 12 -13.31 6.08 -5.22
C VAL A 12 -12.82 6.09 -3.77
N GLU A 13 -12.83 7.24 -3.14
CA GLU A 13 -12.32 7.45 -1.79
C GLU A 13 -13.31 8.30 -0.97
N LYS A 14 -13.63 7.82 0.23
CA LYS A 14 -14.52 8.51 1.17
C LYS A 14 -13.93 9.83 1.67
N GLY A 15 -12.63 9.90 1.87
CA GLY A 15 -11.90 11.07 2.33
C GLY A 15 -11.27 11.85 1.17
N SER A 16 -9.98 12.13 1.31
CA SER A 16 -9.12 12.69 0.27
C SER A 16 -8.04 11.66 -0.07
N THR A 17 -7.96 11.24 -1.30
CA THR A 17 -7.00 10.22 -1.77
C THR A 17 -5.57 10.55 -1.37
N GLU A 18 -5.20 11.83 -1.41
CA GLU A 18 -3.86 12.27 -1.06
C GLU A 18 -3.50 12.06 0.42
N ARG A 19 -4.47 12.11 1.33
CA ARG A 19 -4.22 12.15 2.79
C ARG A 19 -5.11 11.23 3.63
N SER A 20 -5.99 10.45 3.03
CA SER A 20 -6.87 9.53 3.75
C SER A 20 -6.17 8.24 4.20
N GLY A 21 -6.84 7.52 5.09
CA GLY A 21 -6.38 6.26 5.64
C GLY A 21 -5.33 6.40 6.73
N SER A 22 -4.93 5.28 7.32
CA SER A 22 -3.97 5.22 8.43
C SER A 22 -2.59 5.79 8.08
N ALA A 23 -2.17 5.68 6.82
CA ALA A 23 -0.93 6.27 6.32
C ALA A 23 -1.09 7.72 5.83
N GLY A 24 -2.23 8.37 6.09
CA GLY A 24 -2.54 9.71 5.57
C GLY A 24 -1.62 10.81 6.05
N SER A 25 -1.20 10.76 7.31
CA SER A 25 -0.21 11.67 7.91
C SER A 25 1.25 11.23 7.68
N GLY A 26 1.44 10.03 7.17
CA GLY A 26 2.74 9.38 7.01
C GLY A 26 2.94 8.24 7.99
N PHE A 27 4.06 7.57 7.87
CA PHE A 27 4.55 6.50 8.73
C PHE A 27 6.08 6.54 8.69
N ASP A 28 6.74 5.96 9.69
CA ASP A 28 8.19 6.09 9.83
C ASP A 28 8.97 4.81 9.48
N HIS A 29 8.26 3.71 9.32
CA HIS A 29 8.88 2.42 9.03
C HIS A 29 8.05 1.58 8.06
N TRP A 30 8.73 0.65 7.41
CA TRP A 30 8.17 -0.35 6.53
C TRP A 30 8.69 -1.71 6.93
N GLU A 31 7.82 -2.53 7.47
CA GLU A 31 8.13 -3.91 7.84
C GLU A 31 8.21 -4.81 6.62
N SER A 32 8.64 -6.03 6.84
CA SER A 32 8.60 -7.11 5.84
C SER A 32 9.42 -6.87 4.57
N ALA A 33 10.43 -6.00 4.62
CA ALA A 33 11.36 -5.80 3.50
C ALA A 33 12.49 -6.85 3.51
N CYS A 34 12.14 -8.14 3.62
CA CYS A 34 13.11 -9.23 3.83
C CYS A 34 14.06 -9.47 2.65
N THR A 35 13.72 -9.00 1.45
CA THR A 35 14.56 -9.14 0.25
C THR A 35 15.48 -7.94 -0.01
N ASN A 36 15.57 -6.99 0.93
CA ASN A 36 16.53 -5.89 0.80
C ASN A 36 17.97 -6.41 0.92
N PRO A 37 18.97 -5.74 0.30
CA PRO A 37 20.34 -6.25 0.23
C PRO A 37 21.09 -6.35 1.57
N CYS A 38 20.53 -5.80 2.65
CA CYS A 38 21.10 -5.83 3.99
C CYS A 38 20.43 -6.83 4.91
N SER A 39 19.31 -7.41 4.51
CA SER A 39 18.52 -8.34 5.33
C SER A 39 19.36 -9.54 5.79
N LYS A 40 19.14 -9.95 7.03
CA LYS A 40 19.76 -11.13 7.65
C LYS A 40 18.76 -12.27 7.85
N VAL A 41 17.53 -12.07 7.39
CA VAL A 41 16.43 -13.04 7.51
C VAL A 41 15.76 -13.26 6.16
N THR A 42 15.18 -14.42 6.01
CA THR A 42 14.43 -14.79 4.81
C THR A 42 12.95 -14.44 4.95
N PRO A 43 12.20 -14.33 3.83
CA PRO A 43 10.76 -14.19 3.86
C PRO A 43 10.05 -15.30 4.61
N GLU A 44 10.54 -16.53 4.53
CA GLU A 44 10.01 -17.71 5.19
C GLU A 44 10.13 -17.60 6.69
N GLU A 45 11.33 -17.23 7.21
CA GLU A 45 11.58 -17.09 8.65
C GLU A 45 10.65 -16.06 9.28
N ILE A 46 10.48 -14.90 8.65
CA ILE A 46 9.61 -13.84 9.17
C ILE A 46 8.13 -14.20 9.03
N ALA A 47 7.71 -14.82 7.92
CA ALA A 47 6.35 -15.29 7.77
C ALA A 47 5.96 -16.33 8.83
N HIS A 48 6.86 -17.26 9.15
CA HIS A 48 6.67 -18.22 10.26
C HIS A 48 6.61 -17.53 11.62
N ALA A 49 7.50 -16.56 11.89
CA ALA A 49 7.45 -15.80 13.12
C ALA A 49 6.11 -15.07 13.33
N TYR A 50 5.58 -14.44 12.29
CA TYR A 50 4.24 -13.80 12.34
C TYR A 50 3.12 -14.80 12.61
N ILE A 51 3.16 -15.99 12.00
CA ILE A 51 2.17 -17.05 12.24
C ILE A 51 2.21 -17.50 13.71
N ASP A 52 3.41 -17.71 14.24
CA ASP A 52 3.60 -18.17 15.62
C ASP A 52 3.19 -17.10 16.64
N GLU A 53 3.57 -15.84 16.43
CA GLU A 53 3.18 -14.71 17.27
C GLU A 53 1.66 -14.52 17.32
N GLN A 54 0.97 -14.75 16.22
CA GLN A 54 -0.50 -14.66 16.12
C GLN A 54 -1.21 -15.98 16.50
N SER A 55 -0.55 -16.83 17.29
CA SER A 55 -1.11 -18.10 17.76
C SER A 55 -1.66 -18.98 16.62
N LYS A 56 -1.03 -18.91 15.45
CA LYS A 56 -1.39 -19.62 14.20
C LYS A 56 -2.72 -19.21 13.57
N TYR A 57 -3.36 -18.15 14.05
CA TYR A 57 -4.57 -17.56 13.48
C TYR A 57 -4.25 -16.41 12.52
N SER A 58 -3.46 -16.68 11.49
CA SER A 58 -3.10 -15.68 10.49
C SER A 58 -2.97 -16.28 9.08
N ASN A 59 -2.98 -15.40 8.08
CA ASN A 59 -2.81 -15.79 6.70
C ASN A 59 -1.30 -15.90 6.36
N GLY A 60 -0.71 -17.07 6.59
CA GLY A 60 0.71 -17.33 6.35
C GLY A 60 1.15 -17.08 4.90
N ILE A 61 0.29 -17.38 3.92
CA ILE A 61 0.57 -17.08 2.50
C ILE A 61 0.64 -15.57 2.29
N GLY A 62 -0.27 -14.81 2.90
CA GLY A 62 -0.26 -13.35 2.85
C GLY A 62 1.03 -12.79 3.42
N HIS A 63 1.44 -13.22 4.60
CA HIS A 63 2.70 -12.81 5.24
C HIS A 63 3.91 -13.16 4.39
N TYR A 64 3.96 -14.36 3.81
CA TYR A 64 5.05 -14.75 2.93
C TYR A 64 5.17 -13.85 1.70
N ILE A 65 4.04 -13.55 1.03
CA ILE A 65 4.02 -12.66 -0.14
C ILE A 65 4.48 -11.25 0.26
N GLU A 66 4.02 -10.75 1.40
CA GLU A 66 4.41 -9.45 1.94
C GLU A 66 5.92 -9.37 2.19
N CYS A 67 6.49 -10.36 2.86
CA CYS A 67 7.91 -10.43 3.15
C CYS A 67 8.77 -10.56 1.89
N ARG A 68 8.30 -11.33 0.90
CA ARG A 68 9.00 -11.54 -0.37
C ARG A 68 8.97 -10.30 -1.27
N GLU A 69 7.85 -9.59 -1.32
CA GLU A 69 7.64 -8.49 -2.28
C GLU A 69 7.77 -7.10 -1.65
N GLY A 70 7.86 -7.03 -0.31
CA GLY A 70 7.84 -5.75 0.42
C GLY A 70 8.92 -4.78 -0.03
N TYR A 71 10.15 -5.24 -0.24
CA TYR A 71 11.24 -4.40 -0.71
C TYR A 71 11.02 -3.88 -2.12
N ASP A 72 10.53 -4.71 -3.04
CA ASP A 72 10.21 -4.28 -4.42
C ASP A 72 9.13 -3.20 -4.43
N ARG A 73 8.16 -3.28 -3.49
CA ARG A 73 7.13 -2.23 -3.38
C ARG A 73 7.71 -0.93 -2.86
N LEU A 74 8.74 -0.98 -1.99
CA LEU A 74 9.49 0.22 -1.60
C LEU A 74 10.25 0.84 -2.78
N LEU A 75 10.89 0.04 -3.61
CA LEU A 75 11.55 0.54 -4.81
C LEU A 75 10.56 1.18 -5.80
N ASP A 76 9.35 0.62 -5.93
CA ASP A 76 8.29 1.28 -6.67
C ASP A 76 7.98 2.67 -6.08
N MET A 77 7.85 2.77 -4.75
CA MET A 77 7.58 4.05 -4.08
C MET A 77 8.71 5.07 -4.28
N GLU A 78 9.96 4.64 -4.20
CA GLU A 78 11.13 5.47 -4.49
C GLU A 78 11.06 6.01 -5.93
N SER A 79 10.68 5.16 -6.89
CA SER A 79 10.51 5.55 -8.29
C SER A 79 9.42 6.60 -8.53
N PHE A 80 8.44 6.72 -7.62
CA PHE A 80 7.39 7.74 -7.66
C PHE A 80 7.76 9.03 -6.91
N GLY A 81 8.96 9.09 -6.32
CA GLY A 81 9.46 10.22 -5.56
C GLY A 81 9.20 10.13 -4.04
N GLY A 82 8.90 8.94 -3.53
CA GLY A 82 8.93 8.67 -2.08
C GLY A 82 10.37 8.64 -1.59
N LYS A 83 10.68 9.34 -0.49
CA LYS A 83 12.04 9.33 0.08
C LYS A 83 12.22 8.08 0.94
N ILE A 84 13.16 7.21 0.55
CA ILE A 84 13.47 5.96 1.23
C ILE A 84 14.92 5.96 1.69
N ARG A 85 15.86 6.24 0.77
CA ARG A 85 17.29 6.26 1.06
C ARG A 85 17.73 7.60 1.61
N ASP A 86 18.75 7.58 2.46
CA ASP A 86 19.41 8.79 2.97
C ASP A 86 20.41 9.34 1.93
N THR A 87 19.91 9.80 0.78
CA THR A 87 20.71 10.29 -0.33
C THR A 87 21.41 11.61 -0.04
N GLU A 88 20.95 12.36 0.95
CA GLU A 88 21.48 13.64 1.38
C GLU A 88 22.50 13.49 2.51
N ASN A 89 22.78 12.24 2.95
CA ASN A 89 23.70 11.91 4.02
C ASN A 89 23.35 12.58 5.37
N GLU A 90 22.07 12.75 5.63
CA GLU A 90 21.50 13.36 6.85
C GLU A 90 21.88 12.56 8.11
N PHE A 91 22.04 11.24 7.95
CA PHE A 91 22.36 10.29 9.01
C PHE A 91 23.66 9.51 8.74
N GLU A 92 24.63 10.16 8.06
CA GLU A 92 25.93 9.54 7.81
C GLU A 92 26.61 9.14 9.13
N GLY A 93 27.13 7.89 9.20
CA GLY A 93 27.74 7.34 10.40
C GLY A 93 26.75 6.83 11.47
N ALA A 94 25.45 7.02 11.29
CA ALA A 94 24.47 6.52 12.27
C ALA A 94 24.39 4.99 12.27
N PRO A 95 24.30 4.32 13.45
CA PRO A 95 24.32 2.87 13.55
C PRO A 95 23.12 2.17 12.88
N PHE A 96 22.03 2.90 12.65
CA PHE A 96 20.84 2.40 11.97
C PHE A 96 20.88 2.61 10.45
N ARG A 97 21.97 3.20 9.91
CA ARG A 97 22.17 3.46 8.48
C ARG A 97 23.19 2.48 7.89
N ASP A 98 22.91 1.94 6.75
CA ASP A 98 23.88 1.21 5.95
C ASP A 98 24.61 2.15 4.98
N GLU A 99 25.91 2.27 5.14
CA GLU A 99 26.69 3.27 4.39
C GLU A 99 26.74 2.99 2.87
N LYS A 100 26.72 1.73 2.50
CA LYS A 100 26.77 1.32 1.08
C LYS A 100 25.47 1.56 0.35
N THR A 101 24.36 1.12 0.93
CA THR A 101 23.04 1.18 0.28
C THR A 101 22.28 2.46 0.61
N LYS A 102 22.70 3.18 1.65
CA LYS A 102 22.02 4.33 2.26
C LYS A 102 20.62 4.02 2.78
N LEU A 103 20.30 2.74 2.93
CA LEU A 103 19.09 2.30 3.60
C LEU A 103 19.21 2.53 5.10
N MET A 104 18.11 2.92 5.72
CA MET A 104 18.02 3.09 7.16
C MET A 104 17.12 2.02 7.74
N PHE A 105 17.42 1.60 8.99
CA PHE A 105 16.70 0.53 9.66
C PHE A 105 16.00 1.05 10.91
N ALA A 106 14.83 0.48 11.19
CA ALA A 106 14.03 0.79 12.36
C ALA A 106 13.94 -0.46 13.25
N TYR A 107 13.89 -0.25 14.55
CA TYR A 107 13.65 -1.25 15.61
C TYR A 107 14.70 -2.37 15.67
N ASP A 108 14.72 -3.30 14.74
CA ASP A 108 15.67 -4.42 14.73
C ASP A 108 16.85 -4.16 13.78
N TYR A 109 17.91 -3.61 14.32
CA TYR A 109 19.13 -3.34 13.55
C TYR A 109 19.98 -4.60 13.30
N LYS A 110 19.70 -5.72 13.98
CA LYS A 110 20.39 -6.99 13.80
C LYS A 110 19.93 -7.68 12.53
N ASN A 111 18.64 -7.83 12.34
CA ASN A 111 18.05 -8.59 11.22
C ASN A 111 17.81 -7.73 9.98
N LYS A 112 17.68 -6.42 10.12
CA LYS A 112 17.64 -5.44 9.03
C LYS A 112 16.55 -5.71 7.98
N PHE A 113 15.36 -6.12 8.40
CA PHE A 113 14.22 -6.31 7.49
C PHE A 113 13.13 -5.24 7.62
N THR A 114 13.21 -4.41 8.67
CA THR A 114 12.34 -3.25 8.85
C THR A 114 13.09 -1.98 8.46
N LEU A 115 12.64 -1.33 7.40
CA LEU A 115 13.26 -0.11 6.88
C LEU A 115 12.60 1.12 7.49
N ARG A 116 13.41 2.09 7.90
CA ARG A 116 12.96 3.43 8.24
C ARG A 116 12.76 4.24 6.95
N VAL A 117 11.65 4.96 6.85
CA VAL A 117 11.29 5.73 5.67
C VAL A 117 10.79 7.13 6.04
N TRP A 118 10.87 8.09 5.10
CA TRP A 118 10.22 9.40 5.24
C TRP A 118 8.77 9.28 4.75
N GLY A 119 7.94 8.63 5.55
CA GLY A 119 6.58 8.25 5.18
C GLY A 119 5.64 9.39 4.83
N SER A 120 5.94 10.61 5.26
CA SER A 120 5.19 11.81 4.87
C SER A 120 5.19 12.07 3.37
N THR A 121 6.16 11.54 2.63
CA THR A 121 6.27 11.67 1.17
C THR A 121 5.46 10.64 0.39
N PHE A 122 5.04 9.54 1.01
CA PHE A 122 4.45 8.38 0.33
C PHE A 122 3.09 8.67 -0.32
N LYS A 123 2.13 9.14 0.47
CA LYS A 123 0.78 9.42 -0.06
C LYS A 123 0.80 10.51 -1.14
N PRO A 124 1.50 11.64 -0.98
CA PRO A 124 1.66 12.63 -2.03
C PRO A 124 2.32 12.08 -3.31
N SER A 125 3.34 11.25 -3.18
CA SER A 125 4.03 10.66 -4.35
C SER A 125 3.12 9.69 -5.10
N LEU A 126 2.38 8.81 -4.40
CA LEU A 126 1.36 7.95 -4.99
C LEU A 126 0.25 8.75 -5.68
N TYR A 127 -0.23 9.81 -5.04
CA TYR A 127 -1.26 10.67 -5.61
C TYR A 127 -0.82 11.34 -6.91
N LYS A 128 0.42 11.85 -6.93
CA LYS A 128 1.06 12.38 -8.14
C LYS A 128 1.10 11.33 -9.27
N GLU A 129 1.55 10.12 -8.95
CA GLU A 129 1.64 9.02 -9.93
C GLU A 129 0.27 8.61 -10.45
N LEU A 130 -0.76 8.53 -9.60
CA LEU A 130 -2.13 8.27 -10.04
C LEU A 130 -2.62 9.31 -11.07
N LYS A 131 -2.37 10.59 -10.81
CA LYS A 131 -2.75 11.68 -11.73
C LYS A 131 -1.97 11.60 -13.05
N LYS A 132 -0.67 11.34 -13.00
CA LYS A 132 0.18 11.14 -14.19
C LYS A 132 -0.30 9.99 -15.06
N LEU A 133 -0.79 8.92 -14.45
CA LEU A 133 -1.34 7.74 -15.13
C LEU A 133 -2.80 7.93 -15.60
N GLY A 134 -3.38 9.09 -15.44
CA GLY A 134 -4.74 9.39 -15.87
C GLY A 134 -5.84 8.66 -15.10
N VAL A 135 -5.57 8.24 -13.86
CA VAL A 135 -6.58 7.64 -12.99
C VAL A 135 -7.66 8.67 -12.66
N LYS A 136 -8.92 8.31 -12.87
CA LYS A 136 -10.07 9.16 -12.50
C LYS A 136 -10.34 9.01 -11.01
N ILE A 137 -10.07 10.07 -10.24
CA ILE A 137 -10.20 10.07 -8.79
C ILE A 137 -11.52 10.75 -8.39
N TYR A 138 -12.30 10.09 -7.55
CA TYR A 138 -13.53 10.60 -6.95
C TYR A 138 -13.34 10.65 -5.43
N ASP A 139 -12.86 11.78 -4.95
CA ASP A 139 -12.74 12.07 -3.52
C ASP A 139 -14.09 12.41 -2.91
N ARG A 140 -14.23 12.21 -1.61
CA ARG A 140 -15.45 12.47 -0.83
C ARG A 140 -16.65 11.63 -1.29
N VAL A 141 -16.41 10.48 -1.91
CA VAL A 141 -17.45 9.54 -2.31
C VAL A 141 -17.32 8.27 -1.48
N GLU A 142 -18.27 8.03 -0.61
CA GLU A 142 -18.38 6.80 0.16
C GLU A 142 -19.00 5.71 -0.70
N ALA A 143 -18.28 4.61 -0.90
CA ALA A 143 -18.83 3.44 -1.57
C ALA A 143 -19.84 2.75 -0.65
N THR A 144 -21.09 2.65 -1.09
CA THR A 144 -22.20 2.15 -0.29
C THR A 144 -22.62 0.73 -0.67
N GLY A 145 -22.17 0.24 -1.82
CA GLY A 145 -22.49 -1.11 -2.24
C GLY A 145 -21.84 -1.52 -3.55
N LEU A 146 -21.82 -2.82 -3.79
CA LEU A 146 -21.42 -3.41 -5.06
C LEU A 146 -22.63 -3.52 -5.99
N LEU A 147 -22.41 -3.24 -7.27
CA LEU A 147 -23.36 -3.56 -8.33
C LEU A 147 -23.11 -5.00 -8.76
N THR A 148 -24.16 -5.80 -8.78
CA THR A 148 -24.12 -7.19 -9.24
C THR A 148 -25.15 -7.46 -10.30
N ALA A 149 -24.84 -8.35 -11.22
CA ALA A 149 -25.76 -8.89 -12.21
C ALA A 149 -25.55 -10.39 -12.40
N VAL A 150 -26.54 -11.07 -12.95
CA VAL A 150 -26.37 -12.45 -13.38
C VAL A 150 -25.88 -12.41 -14.83
N VAL A 151 -24.69 -12.97 -15.06
CA VAL A 151 -24.07 -13.10 -16.38
C VAL A 151 -23.78 -14.59 -16.59
N ASP A 152 -24.34 -15.18 -17.63
CA ASP A 152 -24.22 -16.60 -17.94
C ASP A 152 -24.56 -17.51 -16.73
N GLY A 153 -25.65 -17.18 -16.02
CA GLY A 153 -26.13 -17.92 -14.84
C GLY A 153 -25.31 -17.72 -13.57
N LYS A 154 -24.27 -16.88 -13.59
CA LYS A 154 -23.39 -16.61 -12.43
C LYS A 154 -23.56 -15.18 -11.92
N LYS A 155 -23.61 -15.01 -10.60
CA LYS A 155 -23.61 -13.66 -9.99
C LYS A 155 -22.23 -13.04 -10.12
N CYS A 156 -22.14 -11.92 -10.86
CA CYS A 156 -20.92 -11.20 -11.15
C CYS A 156 -20.98 -9.78 -10.61
N GLY A 157 -19.85 -9.28 -10.10
CA GLY A 157 -19.67 -7.86 -9.78
C GLY A 157 -19.48 -7.06 -11.07
N ILE A 158 -20.31 -6.05 -11.28
CA ILE A 158 -20.29 -5.21 -12.49
C ILE A 158 -19.98 -3.74 -12.18
N GLY A 159 -19.59 -3.44 -10.94
CA GLY A 159 -19.26 -2.11 -10.50
C GLY A 159 -19.55 -1.83 -9.04
N ALA A 160 -19.67 -0.57 -8.72
CA ALA A 160 -19.99 -0.09 -7.38
C ALA A 160 -20.90 1.13 -7.44
N MET A 161 -21.56 1.43 -6.33
CA MET A 161 -22.30 2.66 -6.13
C MET A 161 -21.81 3.39 -4.89
N GLY A 162 -22.00 4.70 -4.85
CA GLY A 162 -21.57 5.51 -3.74
C GLY A 162 -22.27 6.86 -3.70
N MET A 163 -22.06 7.57 -2.62
CA MET A 163 -22.64 8.89 -2.39
C MET A 163 -21.57 9.88 -1.95
N HIS A 164 -21.61 11.08 -2.51
CA HIS A 164 -20.72 12.15 -2.11
C HIS A 164 -21.07 12.63 -0.69
N THR A 165 -20.12 12.54 0.22
CA THR A 165 -20.34 12.72 1.67
C THR A 165 -20.78 14.14 2.09
N ARG A 166 -20.57 15.15 1.24
CA ARG A 166 -20.96 16.55 1.53
C ARG A 166 -22.19 17.02 0.78
N THR A 167 -22.40 16.51 -0.43
CA THR A 167 -23.47 17.01 -1.31
C THR A 167 -24.65 16.05 -1.47
N GLY A 168 -24.50 14.80 -1.00
CA GLY A 168 -25.50 13.75 -1.20
C GLY A 168 -25.62 13.26 -2.65
N LYS A 169 -24.79 13.76 -3.57
CA LYS A 169 -24.82 13.31 -4.96
C LYS A 169 -24.54 11.83 -5.07
N PHE A 170 -25.43 11.10 -5.72
CA PHE A 170 -25.30 9.65 -5.94
C PHE A 170 -24.48 9.35 -7.19
N TYR A 171 -23.65 8.31 -7.13
CA TYR A 171 -22.79 7.84 -8.20
C TYR A 171 -22.97 6.36 -8.46
N VAL A 172 -22.93 6.00 -9.73
CA VAL A 172 -22.88 4.62 -10.22
C VAL A 172 -21.63 4.46 -11.06
N PHE A 173 -20.75 3.56 -10.65
CA PHE A 173 -19.51 3.24 -11.34
C PHE A 173 -19.62 1.86 -11.95
N LYS A 174 -19.66 1.77 -13.27
CA LYS A 174 -19.65 0.49 -14.01
C LYS A 174 -18.22 0.08 -14.26
N SER A 175 -17.88 -1.18 -13.98
CA SER A 175 -16.53 -1.71 -14.19
C SER A 175 -16.57 -3.19 -14.53
N LYS A 176 -15.56 -3.67 -15.26
CA LYS A 176 -15.35 -5.09 -15.53
C LYS A 176 -14.78 -5.82 -14.31
N THR A 177 -14.06 -5.10 -13.44
CA THR A 177 -13.44 -5.62 -12.22
C THR A 177 -13.50 -4.54 -11.15
N THR A 178 -13.87 -4.93 -9.94
CA THR A 178 -13.84 -4.05 -8.77
C THR A 178 -12.86 -4.60 -7.75
N ILE A 179 -11.90 -3.76 -7.32
CA ILE A 179 -10.92 -4.10 -6.28
C ILE A 179 -11.34 -3.36 -5.00
N LEU A 180 -11.58 -4.12 -3.94
CA LEU A 180 -11.93 -3.58 -2.64
C LEU A 180 -10.67 -3.46 -1.80
N THR A 181 -10.29 -2.22 -1.49
CA THR A 181 -9.13 -1.88 -0.66
C THR A 181 -9.52 -1.07 0.56
N MET A 182 -10.75 -1.26 1.00
CA MET A 182 -11.30 -0.62 2.19
C MET A 182 -10.65 -1.21 3.45
N SER A 183 -10.62 -0.42 4.50
CA SER A 183 -10.17 -0.89 5.82
C SER A 183 -11.07 -2.06 6.31
N ARG A 184 -10.53 -2.81 7.27
CA ARG A 184 -11.34 -3.83 7.97
C ARG A 184 -12.61 -3.21 8.55
N PRO A 185 -13.72 -3.97 8.59
CA PRO A 185 -14.95 -3.50 9.23
C PRO A 185 -14.68 -3.13 10.69
N ALA A 186 -15.11 -1.95 11.10
CA ALA A 186 -15.22 -1.63 12.51
C ALA A 186 -16.50 -2.33 13.05
N ARG A 187 -16.39 -2.94 14.22
CA ARG A 187 -17.54 -3.44 14.95
C ARG A 187 -18.23 -2.30 15.69
#